data_816a2a2beb112d5a6fe078fdc071d424
#
_entry.id   816a2a2beb112d5a6fe078fdc071d424
#
_cell.length_a   1.000
_cell.length_b   1.000
_cell.length_c   1.000
_cell.angle_alpha   90.00
_cell.angle_beta   90.00
_cell.angle_gamma   90.00
#
_symmetry.space_group_name_H-M   'P 1'
#
loop_
_entity.id
_entity.type
_entity.pdbx_description
1 polymer ?
#
loop_
_entity_poly.entity_id
_entity_poly.type
_entity_poly.pdbx_seq_one_letter_code
_entity_poly.pdbx_strand_id
1 'polypeptide(L)'
;VYHYRTPSLKLFLKFPYLYVFVILMDKCLPKIRIRTRRAKELLDKRIVVSIDSWPETHRYPLGHFVRDLGGIETVQAETEALLLEHDVEYRPFSKKVLDCLPSEGHDWKAPEKLSDSAAIAKDPLLPKRRDLRDKLICSIDPPNCVDIDDALHAKMLENGNWEVGVHIADVTHFVKPGTALDAEGASRGT
;
A
#
# COMPACT_ATOMS: atom_id res chain seq x y z
N VAL A 1 -11.18 -1.45 12.06
CA VAL A 1 -11.47 -2.65 11.25
C VAL A 1 -11.78 -3.79 12.18
N TYR A 2 -12.92 -4.47 11.97
CA TYR A 2 -13.46 -5.37 12.98
C TYR A 2 -14.06 -6.63 12.35
N HIS A 3 -13.90 -7.79 13.01
CA HIS A 3 -14.22 -9.11 12.48
C HIS A 3 -15.35 -9.80 13.20
N TYR A 4 -15.99 -10.74 12.54
CA TYR A 4 -17.19 -11.41 12.98
C TYR A 4 -16.99 -12.91 13.22
N ARG A 5 -17.51 -13.41 14.37
CA ARG A 5 -17.81 -14.82 14.61
C ARG A 5 -19.22 -14.90 15.21
N THR A 6 -20.14 -15.65 14.57
CA THR A 6 -21.48 -15.82 15.10
C THR A 6 -21.56 -16.90 16.17
N PRO A 7 -22.26 -16.66 17.28
CA PRO A 7 -22.95 -17.74 18.02
C PRO A 7 -24.25 -18.05 17.29
N SER A 8 -24.65 -19.31 17.35
CA SER A 8 -25.87 -19.89 16.79
C SER A 8 -27.09 -18.96 16.80
N LEU A 9 -27.60 -18.67 15.61
CA LEU A 9 -28.81 -17.88 15.39
C LEU A 9 -30.03 -18.69 15.70
N LYS A 10 -30.70 -18.48 16.85
CA LYS A 10 -32.10 -18.86 17.01
C LYS A 10 -32.98 -17.80 16.35
N LEU A 11 -33.73 -18.27 15.37
CA LEU A 11 -34.58 -17.54 14.45
C LEU A 11 -35.70 -16.78 15.14
N PHE A 12 -35.80 -15.47 14.97
CA PHE A 12 -37.04 -14.70 15.11
C PHE A 12 -37.47 -14.16 13.75
N LEU A 13 -38.25 -14.95 13.05
CA LEU A 13 -38.86 -14.62 11.75
C LEU A 13 -40.05 -13.69 11.94
N LYS A 14 -39.89 -12.39 12.00
CA LYS A 14 -41.00 -11.43 11.73
C LYS A 14 -40.59 -9.99 11.35
N PHE A 15 -39.29 -9.67 11.26
CA PHE A 15 -38.84 -8.30 10.90
C PHE A 15 -37.96 -8.30 9.66
N PRO A 16 -38.10 -7.29 8.79
CA PRO A 16 -37.26 -7.17 7.57
C PRO A 16 -35.78 -6.91 7.85
N TYR A 17 -35.41 -6.66 9.12
CA TYR A 17 -34.04 -6.41 9.56
C TYR A 17 -33.72 -7.23 10.81
N LEU A 18 -32.51 -7.76 10.87
CA LEU A 18 -31.96 -8.40 12.05
C LEU A 18 -30.89 -7.52 12.67
N TYR A 19 -30.85 -7.50 14.00
CA TYR A 19 -29.70 -7.00 14.73
C TYR A 19 -28.73 -8.14 14.97
N VAL A 20 -27.49 -7.96 14.51
CA VAL A 20 -26.42 -8.92 14.72
C VAL A 20 -25.26 -8.27 15.48
N PHE A 21 -24.53 -9.06 16.25
CA PHE A 21 -23.36 -8.62 16.96
C PHE A 21 -22.11 -9.01 16.19
N VAL A 22 -21.30 -8.03 15.87
CA VAL A 22 -19.98 -8.23 15.29
C VAL A 22 -18.96 -8.34 16.42
N ILE A 23 -18.22 -9.44 16.44
CA ILE A 23 -17.14 -9.67 17.40
C ILE A 23 -15.86 -9.15 16.76
N LEU A 24 -15.16 -8.29 17.47
CA LEU A 24 -13.92 -7.68 16.98
C LEU A 24 -12.76 -8.66 17.08
N MET A 25 -11.70 -8.44 16.30
CA MET A 25 -10.43 -9.17 16.43
C MET A 25 -9.83 -8.94 17.81
N ASP A 26 -9.73 -7.69 18.20
CA ASP A 26 -9.38 -7.34 19.58
C ASP A 26 -10.53 -7.69 20.53
N LYS A 27 -10.31 -8.71 21.33
CA LYS A 27 -11.29 -9.20 22.31
C LYS A 27 -11.48 -8.26 23.51
N CYS A 28 -10.60 -7.29 23.69
CA CYS A 28 -10.73 -6.26 24.72
C CYS A 28 -11.81 -5.23 24.38
N LEU A 29 -12.16 -5.11 23.11
CA LEU A 29 -13.18 -4.20 22.65
C LEU A 29 -14.57 -4.82 22.71
N PRO A 30 -15.63 -4.01 22.96
CA PRO A 30 -17.01 -4.50 22.99
C PRO A 30 -17.49 -4.92 21.61
N LYS A 31 -18.45 -5.85 21.58
CA LYS A 31 -19.14 -6.22 20.34
C LYS A 31 -19.88 -5.01 19.77
N ILE A 32 -19.92 -4.89 18.44
CA ILE A 32 -20.66 -3.83 17.74
C ILE A 32 -22.01 -4.40 17.30
N ARG A 33 -23.09 -3.67 17.55
CA ARG A 33 -24.42 -4.03 17.10
C ARG A 33 -24.71 -3.37 15.76
N ILE A 34 -24.91 -4.16 14.72
CA ILE A 34 -25.30 -3.67 13.39
C ILE A 34 -26.70 -4.13 13.01
N ARG A 35 -27.37 -3.34 12.17
CA ARG A 35 -28.68 -3.67 11.60
C ARG A 35 -28.50 -4.10 10.14
N THR A 36 -28.90 -5.32 9.79
CA THR A 36 -28.73 -5.84 8.44
C THR A 36 -29.89 -6.75 8.00
N ARG A 37 -30.15 -6.79 6.68
CA ARG A 37 -31.04 -7.78 6.04
C ARG A 37 -30.26 -9.02 5.59
N ARG A 38 -28.93 -8.92 5.49
CA ARG A 38 -28.04 -9.94 4.93
C ARG A 38 -27.36 -10.79 6.01
N ALA A 39 -27.96 -10.92 7.19
CA ALA A 39 -27.33 -11.57 8.33
C ALA A 39 -26.82 -13.00 8.01
N LYS A 40 -27.57 -13.77 7.21
CA LYS A 40 -27.18 -15.13 6.79
C LYS A 40 -25.97 -15.14 5.87
N GLU A 41 -25.86 -14.16 4.99
CA GLU A 41 -24.75 -14.04 4.02
C GLU A 41 -23.45 -13.58 4.67
N LEU A 42 -23.56 -12.94 5.84
CA LEU A 42 -22.40 -12.43 6.60
C LEU A 42 -21.88 -13.45 7.63
N LEU A 43 -22.54 -14.62 7.75
CA LEU A 43 -22.03 -15.70 8.58
C LEU A 43 -20.70 -16.22 8.03
N ASP A 44 -19.78 -16.53 8.94
CA ASP A 44 -18.46 -17.08 8.64
C ASP A 44 -17.63 -16.22 7.64
N LYS A 45 -17.87 -14.92 7.68
CA LYS A 45 -17.12 -13.93 6.89
C LYS A 45 -16.37 -12.94 7.75
N ARG A 46 -15.26 -12.47 7.21
CA ARG A 46 -14.58 -11.26 7.67
C ARG A 46 -15.28 -10.06 7.07
N ILE A 47 -15.73 -9.14 7.91
CA ILE A 47 -16.43 -7.93 7.46
C ILE A 47 -15.84 -6.69 8.11
N VAL A 48 -15.92 -5.58 7.39
CA VAL A 48 -15.62 -4.25 7.92
C VAL A 48 -16.92 -3.62 8.35
N VAL A 49 -16.91 -3.05 9.55
CA VAL A 49 -18.04 -2.29 10.11
C VAL A 49 -17.54 -0.94 10.61
N SER A 50 -18.41 0.04 10.61
CA SER A 50 -18.16 1.36 11.18
C SER A 50 -19.05 1.57 12.39
N ILE A 51 -18.56 2.25 13.42
CA ILE A 51 -19.32 2.69 14.57
C ILE A 51 -19.99 4.00 14.22
N ASP A 52 -21.32 4.07 14.37
CA ASP A 52 -22.10 5.27 14.14
C ASP A 52 -22.30 6.08 15.41
N SER A 53 -22.57 5.40 16.52
CA SER A 53 -22.81 6.02 17.80
C SER A 53 -22.67 5.03 18.96
N TRP A 54 -22.39 5.56 20.13
CA TRP A 54 -22.41 4.77 21.37
C TRP A 54 -23.13 5.57 22.46
N PRO A 55 -24.48 5.51 22.53
CA PRO A 55 -25.22 6.16 23.59
C PRO A 55 -24.91 5.57 24.96
N GLU A 56 -24.83 6.37 25.99
CA GLU A 56 -24.55 5.95 27.38
C GLU A 56 -25.52 4.88 27.89
N THR A 57 -26.78 4.90 27.40
CA THR A 57 -27.81 3.93 27.74
C THR A 57 -27.64 2.57 27.07
N HIS A 58 -26.68 2.42 26.16
CA HIS A 58 -26.45 1.20 25.42
C HIS A 58 -25.17 0.48 25.86
N ARG A 59 -25.29 -0.80 26.18
CA ARG A 59 -24.14 -1.65 26.54
C ARG A 59 -23.15 -1.85 25.38
N TYR A 60 -23.62 -1.75 24.12
CA TYR A 60 -22.83 -1.99 22.93
C TYR A 60 -22.97 -0.83 21.93
N PRO A 61 -21.89 -0.42 21.26
CA PRO A 61 -21.97 0.57 20.20
C PRO A 61 -22.90 0.11 19.07
N LEU A 62 -23.49 1.08 18.40
CA LEU A 62 -24.25 0.91 17.18
C LEU A 62 -23.36 1.19 15.99
N GLY A 63 -23.51 0.39 14.95
CA GLY A 63 -22.74 0.58 13.72
C GLY A 63 -23.46 0.01 12.51
N HIS A 64 -22.79 0.10 11.37
CA HIS A 64 -23.27 -0.44 10.11
C HIS A 64 -22.20 -1.25 9.39
N PHE A 65 -22.65 -2.11 8.48
CA PHE A 65 -21.82 -2.88 7.57
C PHE A 65 -21.20 -1.94 6.51
N VAL A 66 -19.90 -2.04 6.30
CA VAL A 66 -19.18 -1.30 5.26
C VAL A 66 -18.93 -2.20 4.06
N ARG A 67 -18.18 -3.29 4.24
CA ARG A 67 -17.85 -4.24 3.17
C ARG A 67 -17.45 -5.62 3.70
N ASP A 68 -17.43 -6.58 2.81
CA ASP A 68 -17.04 -7.98 2.98
C ASP A 68 -15.58 -8.14 2.55
N LEU A 69 -14.77 -8.86 3.33
CA LEU A 69 -13.40 -9.22 3.02
C LEU A 69 -13.28 -10.66 2.51
N GLY A 70 -14.33 -11.47 2.68
CA GLY A 70 -14.34 -12.87 2.31
C GLY A 70 -14.57 -13.82 3.46
N GLY A 71 -14.45 -15.12 3.20
CA GLY A 71 -14.60 -16.18 4.21
C GLY A 71 -13.52 -16.12 5.28
N ILE A 72 -13.88 -16.44 6.53
CA ILE A 72 -12.91 -16.63 7.60
C ILE A 72 -11.91 -17.73 7.21
N GLU A 73 -10.68 -17.63 7.73
CA GLU A 73 -9.60 -18.61 7.49
C GLU A 73 -9.12 -18.68 6.03
N THR A 74 -9.57 -17.77 5.16
CA THR A 74 -8.97 -17.61 3.83
C THR A 74 -7.75 -16.69 3.91
N VAL A 75 -6.65 -17.04 3.24
CA VAL A 75 -5.42 -16.24 3.22
C VAL A 75 -5.71 -14.80 2.81
N GLN A 76 -6.53 -14.61 1.78
CA GLN A 76 -6.86 -13.28 1.28
C GLN A 76 -7.60 -12.44 2.33
N ALA A 77 -8.66 -12.97 2.95
CA ALA A 77 -9.46 -12.22 3.93
C ALA A 77 -8.66 -11.92 5.21
N GLU A 78 -7.84 -12.88 5.67
CA GLU A 78 -7.01 -12.67 6.87
C GLU A 78 -5.88 -11.66 6.60
N THR A 79 -5.23 -11.73 5.43
CA THR A 79 -4.20 -10.74 5.04
C THR A 79 -4.79 -9.33 4.95
N GLU A 80 -5.92 -9.18 4.25
CA GLU A 80 -6.59 -7.89 4.10
C GLU A 80 -7.04 -7.34 5.47
N ALA A 81 -7.49 -8.22 6.34
CA ALA A 81 -7.86 -7.87 7.68
C ALA A 81 -6.69 -7.32 8.51
N LEU A 82 -5.53 -7.97 8.44
CA LEU A 82 -4.31 -7.52 9.12
C LEU A 82 -3.83 -6.18 8.58
N LEU A 83 -3.83 -5.99 7.27
CA LEU A 83 -3.46 -4.72 6.65
C LEU A 83 -4.34 -3.57 7.15
N LEU A 84 -5.66 -3.81 7.23
CA LEU A 84 -6.61 -2.83 7.75
C LEU A 84 -6.46 -2.58 9.27
N GLU A 85 -6.15 -3.62 10.05
CA GLU A 85 -5.93 -3.50 11.50
C GLU A 85 -4.72 -2.60 11.81
N HIS A 86 -3.70 -2.65 10.96
CA HIS A 86 -2.47 -1.88 11.10
C HIS A 86 -2.45 -0.58 10.27
N ASP A 87 -3.62 -0.15 9.74
CA ASP A 87 -3.76 1.06 8.91
C ASP A 87 -2.83 1.09 7.69
N VAL A 88 -2.48 -0.09 7.16
CA VAL A 88 -1.64 -0.20 5.96
C VAL A 88 -2.50 0.09 4.72
N GLU A 89 -2.09 1.07 3.93
CA GLU A 89 -2.74 1.38 2.67
C GLU A 89 -2.33 0.36 1.60
N TYR A 90 -3.27 -0.46 1.14
CA TYR A 90 -3.03 -1.54 0.18
C TYR A 90 -3.92 -1.43 -1.07
N ARG A 91 -4.72 -0.37 -1.20
CA ARG A 91 -5.57 -0.18 -2.37
C ARG A 91 -4.73 -0.01 -3.63
N PRO A 92 -5.19 -0.53 -4.78
CA PRO A 92 -4.53 -0.28 -6.06
C PRO A 92 -4.40 1.22 -6.33
N PHE A 93 -3.33 1.60 -6.99
CA PHE A 93 -3.15 2.98 -7.43
C PHE A 93 -4.27 3.41 -8.37
N SER A 94 -4.71 4.65 -8.23
CA SER A 94 -5.68 5.24 -9.14
C SER A 94 -5.09 5.40 -10.55
N LYS A 95 -5.95 5.47 -11.56
CA LYS A 95 -5.50 5.73 -12.93
C LYS A 95 -4.68 7.02 -13.04
N LYS A 96 -5.03 8.08 -12.31
CA LYS A 96 -4.29 9.35 -12.30
C LYS A 96 -2.85 9.19 -11.80
N VAL A 97 -2.64 8.30 -10.83
CA VAL A 97 -1.31 7.98 -10.31
C VAL A 97 -0.52 7.17 -11.33
N LEU A 98 -1.12 6.14 -11.93
CA LEU A 98 -0.49 5.31 -12.94
C LEU A 98 -0.14 6.11 -14.21
N ASP A 99 -0.95 7.08 -14.60
CA ASP A 99 -0.70 7.97 -15.74
C ASP A 99 0.51 8.91 -15.52
N CYS A 100 1.05 8.99 -14.28
CA CYS A 100 2.30 9.70 -13.98
C CYS A 100 3.55 8.88 -14.29
N LEU A 101 3.43 7.58 -14.47
CA LEU A 101 4.54 6.68 -14.76
C LEU A 101 4.88 6.71 -16.26
N PRO A 102 6.12 6.36 -16.65
CA PRO A 102 6.49 6.22 -18.05
C PRO A 102 5.56 5.23 -18.77
N SER A 103 5.16 5.58 -19.99
CA SER A 103 4.31 4.71 -20.82
C SER A 103 4.97 3.39 -21.19
N GLU A 104 6.29 3.36 -21.20
CA GLU A 104 7.12 2.20 -21.46
C GLU A 104 7.09 1.17 -20.31
N GLY A 105 6.66 1.58 -19.10
CA GLY A 105 6.60 0.70 -17.94
C GLY A 105 7.95 0.06 -17.62
N HIS A 106 8.01 -1.26 -17.54
CA HIS A 106 9.23 -2.03 -17.26
C HIS A 106 10.25 -2.02 -18.41
N ASP A 107 9.85 -1.62 -19.61
CA ASP A 107 10.75 -1.50 -20.77
C ASP A 107 11.45 -0.14 -20.83
N TRP A 108 11.17 0.75 -19.89
CA TRP A 108 11.87 2.03 -19.78
C TRP A 108 13.38 1.82 -19.63
N LYS A 109 14.16 2.55 -20.43
CA LYS A 109 15.63 2.49 -20.40
C LYS A 109 16.22 3.88 -20.28
N ALA A 110 17.29 4.00 -19.53
CA ALA A 110 18.07 5.21 -19.48
C ALA A 110 18.65 5.54 -20.88
N PRO A 111 18.73 6.82 -21.27
CA PRO A 111 19.30 7.21 -22.56
C PRO A 111 20.74 6.71 -22.73
N GLU A 112 21.08 6.21 -23.92
CA GLU A 112 22.44 5.75 -24.22
C GLU A 112 23.45 6.90 -24.20
N LYS A 113 23.02 8.09 -24.63
CA LYS A 113 23.87 9.29 -24.68
C LYS A 113 23.20 10.45 -23.94
N LEU A 114 23.95 11.11 -23.07
CA LEU A 114 23.47 12.31 -22.37
C LEU A 114 23.26 13.51 -23.30
N SER A 115 23.78 13.44 -24.54
CA SER A 115 23.64 14.45 -25.59
C SER A 115 22.49 14.16 -26.56
N ASP A 116 21.69 13.12 -26.33
CA ASP A 116 20.56 12.79 -27.18
C ASP A 116 19.48 13.88 -27.08
N SER A 117 19.19 14.53 -28.19
CA SER A 117 18.23 15.64 -28.25
C SER A 117 16.79 15.20 -27.93
N ALA A 118 16.39 14.00 -28.32
CA ALA A 118 15.06 13.47 -28.01
C ALA A 118 14.93 13.14 -26.52
N ALA A 119 16.01 12.61 -25.92
CA ALA A 119 16.05 12.34 -24.48
C ALA A 119 16.11 13.65 -23.66
N ILE A 120 16.86 14.65 -24.12
CA ILE A 120 16.94 16.00 -23.49
C ILE A 120 15.58 16.70 -23.53
N ALA A 121 14.80 16.52 -24.60
CA ALA A 121 13.45 17.07 -24.69
C ALA A 121 12.50 16.47 -23.64
N LYS A 122 12.70 15.19 -23.27
CA LYS A 122 11.95 14.52 -22.19
C LYS A 122 12.49 14.84 -20.79
N ASP A 123 13.81 14.98 -20.65
CA ASP A 123 14.47 15.31 -19.39
C ASP A 123 15.50 16.45 -19.60
N PRO A 124 15.10 17.71 -19.38
CA PRO A 124 16.00 18.88 -19.51
C PRO A 124 17.20 18.86 -18.56
N LEU A 125 17.18 18.03 -17.51
CA LEU A 125 18.30 17.87 -16.59
C LEU A 125 19.35 16.87 -17.09
N LEU A 126 19.04 16.10 -18.13
CA LEU A 126 19.92 15.05 -18.66
C LEU A 126 21.35 15.57 -18.99
N PRO A 127 21.54 16.74 -19.60
CA PRO A 127 22.91 17.26 -19.87
C PRO A 127 23.71 17.60 -18.61
N LYS A 128 23.04 17.77 -17.46
CA LYS A 128 23.69 18.04 -16.17
C LYS A 128 24.11 16.78 -15.44
N ARG A 129 23.65 15.61 -15.90
CA ARG A 129 24.01 14.32 -15.31
C ARG A 129 25.43 13.95 -15.71
N ARG A 130 26.14 13.31 -14.78
CA ARG A 130 27.46 12.72 -15.03
C ARG A 130 27.30 11.27 -15.44
N ASP A 131 27.90 10.87 -16.56
CA ASP A 131 27.97 9.47 -16.97
C ASP A 131 29.05 8.76 -16.15
N LEU A 132 28.66 7.72 -15.43
CA LEU A 132 29.54 6.90 -14.58
C LEU A 132 29.55 5.44 -15.02
N ARG A 133 29.03 5.11 -16.21
CA ARG A 133 28.93 3.74 -16.72
C ARG A 133 30.27 3.09 -17.01
N ASP A 134 31.35 3.85 -17.07
CA ASP A 134 32.75 3.40 -17.20
C ASP A 134 33.36 2.99 -15.84
N LYS A 135 32.69 3.27 -14.72
CA LYS A 135 33.15 2.90 -13.38
C LYS A 135 32.71 1.48 -13.01
N LEU A 136 33.55 0.79 -12.23
CA LEU A 136 33.19 -0.48 -11.61
C LEU A 136 32.27 -0.20 -10.42
N ILE A 137 30.97 -0.43 -10.63
CA ILE A 137 29.93 -0.20 -9.64
C ILE A 137 29.27 -1.55 -9.35
N CYS A 138 29.02 -1.84 -8.08
CA CYS A 138 28.29 -3.04 -7.64
C CYS A 138 27.27 -2.72 -6.55
N SER A 139 26.19 -3.48 -6.50
CA SER A 139 25.29 -3.55 -5.36
C SER A 139 25.63 -4.77 -4.49
N ILE A 140 25.27 -4.72 -3.22
CA ILE A 140 25.49 -5.81 -2.26
C ILE A 140 24.17 -6.05 -1.54
N ASP A 141 23.36 -6.92 -2.14
CA ASP A 141 21.98 -7.18 -1.73
C ASP A 141 21.81 -8.59 -1.16
N PRO A 142 20.80 -8.83 -0.30
CA PRO A 142 20.46 -10.16 0.15
C PRO A 142 19.97 -11.05 -1.00
N PRO A 143 20.07 -12.39 -0.90
CA PRO A 143 19.54 -13.30 -1.91
C PRO A 143 18.07 -13.02 -2.20
N ASN A 144 17.70 -13.02 -3.49
CA ASN A 144 16.34 -12.73 -4.00
C ASN A 144 15.86 -11.28 -3.81
N CYS A 145 16.75 -10.34 -3.56
CA CYS A 145 16.41 -8.93 -3.63
C CYS A 145 15.98 -8.57 -5.06
N VAL A 146 14.81 -7.93 -5.20
CA VAL A 146 14.27 -7.45 -6.48
C VAL A 146 14.43 -5.94 -6.59
N ASP A 147 14.29 -5.23 -5.47
CA ASP A 147 14.32 -3.78 -5.39
C ASP A 147 15.73 -3.32 -5.01
N ILE A 148 16.58 -3.14 -6.00
CA ILE A 148 17.96 -2.65 -5.81
C ILE A 148 17.93 -1.14 -5.76
N ASP A 149 18.09 -0.57 -4.56
CA ASP A 149 17.98 0.87 -4.31
C ASP A 149 19.34 1.58 -4.34
N ASP A 150 20.42 0.88 -3.97
CA ASP A 150 21.74 1.46 -3.86
C ASP A 150 22.85 0.60 -4.47
N ALA A 151 23.91 1.28 -4.88
CA ALA A 151 25.12 0.66 -5.36
C ALA A 151 26.33 1.49 -4.93
N LEU A 152 27.49 0.87 -4.93
CA LEU A 152 28.73 1.45 -4.43
C LEU A 152 29.84 1.34 -5.46
N HIS A 153 30.78 2.30 -5.43
CA HIS A 153 32.09 2.12 -6.04
C HIS A 153 33.20 2.68 -5.15
N ALA A 154 34.38 2.13 -5.31
CA ALA A 154 35.59 2.65 -4.68
C ALA A 154 36.74 2.63 -5.68
N LYS A 155 37.52 3.71 -5.72
CA LYS A 155 38.69 3.83 -6.57
C LYS A 155 39.83 4.53 -5.83
N MET A 156 41.04 3.97 -5.87
CA MET A 156 42.19 4.67 -5.34
C MET A 156 42.62 5.78 -6.34
N LEU A 157 42.84 6.95 -5.83
CA LEU A 157 43.32 8.12 -6.57
C LEU A 157 44.86 8.18 -6.58
N GLU A 158 45.45 8.90 -7.51
CA GLU A 158 46.89 9.08 -7.65
C GLU A 158 47.56 9.69 -6.41
N ASN A 159 46.83 10.47 -5.65
CA ASN A 159 47.28 11.09 -4.39
C ASN A 159 47.25 10.13 -3.19
N GLY A 160 46.90 8.84 -3.38
CA GLY A 160 46.79 7.86 -2.33
C GLY A 160 45.46 7.84 -1.53
N ASN A 161 44.52 8.74 -1.83
CA ASN A 161 43.19 8.76 -1.24
C ASN A 161 42.22 7.83 -1.99
N TRP A 162 41.14 7.50 -1.36
CA TRP A 162 40.03 6.75 -1.97
C TRP A 162 38.90 7.69 -2.41
N GLU A 163 38.47 7.54 -3.66
CA GLU A 163 37.17 8.03 -4.13
C GLU A 163 36.15 6.95 -3.80
N VAL A 164 35.15 7.26 -3.02
CA VAL A 164 34.02 6.36 -2.72
C VAL A 164 32.76 7.03 -3.23
N GLY A 165 31.94 6.28 -3.97
CA GLY A 165 30.64 6.74 -4.44
C GLY A 165 29.52 5.87 -3.92
N VAL A 166 28.43 6.50 -3.52
CA VAL A 166 27.14 5.87 -3.19
C VAL A 166 26.15 6.32 -4.26
N HIS A 167 25.54 5.35 -4.92
CA HIS A 167 24.62 5.57 -6.04
C HIS A 167 23.24 5.11 -5.59
N ILE A 168 22.31 6.04 -5.46
CA ILE A 168 20.94 5.77 -5.02
C ILE A 168 20.02 5.86 -6.24
N ALA A 169 18.98 4.98 -6.28
CA ALA A 169 17.94 5.04 -7.30
C ALA A 169 17.31 6.44 -7.35
N ASP A 170 17.30 7.07 -8.55
CA ASP A 170 16.80 8.43 -8.74
C ASP A 170 15.27 8.43 -8.86
N VAL A 171 14.59 8.18 -7.75
CA VAL A 171 13.13 8.21 -7.67
C VAL A 171 12.58 9.57 -8.10
N THR A 172 13.32 10.66 -7.86
CA THR A 172 12.88 12.02 -8.23
C THR A 172 12.84 12.26 -9.74
N HIS A 173 13.48 11.39 -10.52
CA HIS A 173 13.34 11.40 -11.97
C HIS A 173 11.90 11.09 -12.40
N PHE A 174 11.24 10.18 -11.71
CA PHE A 174 9.87 9.73 -12.00
C PHE A 174 8.82 10.48 -11.16
N VAL A 175 9.06 10.66 -9.87
CA VAL A 175 8.14 11.32 -8.96
C VAL A 175 8.40 12.83 -8.99
N LYS A 176 7.55 13.56 -9.72
CA LYS A 176 7.68 15.02 -9.82
C LYS A 176 6.80 15.70 -8.78
N PRO A 177 7.30 16.78 -8.13
CA PRO A 177 6.53 17.54 -7.15
C PRO A 177 5.16 18.01 -7.68
N GLY A 178 4.13 17.91 -6.88
CA GLY A 178 2.78 18.37 -7.22
C GLY A 178 2.00 17.44 -8.16
N THR A 179 2.54 16.28 -8.52
CA THR A 179 1.82 15.28 -9.32
C THR A 179 0.91 14.40 -8.45
N ALA A 180 0.00 13.66 -9.11
CA ALA A 180 -0.84 12.70 -8.40
C ALA A 180 -0.02 11.58 -7.72
N LEU A 181 1.11 11.19 -8.32
CA LEU A 181 2.04 10.21 -7.75
C LEU A 181 2.74 10.75 -6.49
N ASP A 182 3.18 12.00 -6.51
CA ASP A 182 3.76 12.68 -5.34
C ASP A 182 2.77 12.79 -4.18
N ALA A 183 1.53 13.21 -4.48
CA ALA A 183 0.46 13.28 -3.49
C ALA A 183 0.11 11.91 -2.91
N GLU A 184 0.11 10.86 -3.71
CA GLU A 184 -0.14 9.49 -3.27
C GLU A 184 0.98 8.98 -2.37
N GLY A 185 2.26 9.21 -2.73
CA GLY A 185 3.42 8.88 -1.91
C GLY A 185 3.38 9.58 -0.55
N ALA A 186 3.08 10.88 -0.54
CA ALA A 186 2.92 11.65 0.69
C ALA A 186 1.78 11.13 1.58
N SER A 187 0.67 10.70 0.97
CA SER A 187 -0.49 10.14 1.70
C SER A 187 -0.19 8.77 2.31
N ARG A 188 0.53 7.92 1.61
CA ARG A 188 0.88 6.58 2.12
C ARG A 188 2.01 6.63 3.15
N GLY A 189 2.91 7.59 3.04
CA GLY A 189 4.04 7.77 3.94
C GLY A 189 5.16 6.73 3.77
N THR A 190 5.12 5.99 2.68
CA THR A 190 6.12 4.96 2.34
C THR A 190 6.55 5.09 0.90
#